data_459e550aee1ed7947ab576b3bc82557b
#
_entry.id   459e550aee1ed7947ab576b3bc82557b
#
_cell.length_a   1.000
_cell.length_b   1.000
_cell.length_c   1.000
_cell.angle_alpha   90.00
_cell.angle_beta   90.00
_cell.angle_gamma   90.00
#
_symmetry.space_group_name_H-M   'P 1'
#
loop_
_entity.id
_entity.type
_entity.pdbx_description
1 polymer ?
#
loop_
_entity_poly.entity_id
_entity_poly.type
_entity_poly.pdbx_seq_one_letter_code
_entity_poly.pdbx_strand_id
1 'polypeptide(L)'
;MLPLYEKADALSRKVIGAAIEVHRHKGPGLIESIYERCLLRELELHSIPATTQKIVRVEYKGLVFDEPLRFDLLVDDCLLVELKAVELLHPSSKAQLFSYMKLLDIPIGLLINFHEPLLKNGIFQMVLPGANQKEGSNDSQASL
;
A
#
# COMPACT_ATOMS: atom_id res chain seq x y z
N MET A 1 -19.55 -3.43 0.96
CA MET A 1 -18.32 -2.61 0.98
C MET A 1 -17.90 -2.38 2.41
N LEU A 2 -16.66 -2.65 2.73
CA LEU A 2 -16.13 -2.40 4.06
C LEU A 2 -15.93 -0.91 4.26
N PRO A 3 -16.24 -0.36 5.44
CA PRO A 3 -16.00 1.07 5.71
C PRO A 3 -14.56 1.49 5.47
N LEU A 4 -13.60 0.63 5.82
CA LEU A 4 -12.17 0.89 5.57
C LEU A 4 -11.86 0.95 4.08
N TYR A 5 -12.60 0.24 3.23
CA TYR A 5 -12.36 0.29 1.80
C TYR A 5 -12.61 1.70 1.23
N GLU A 6 -13.70 2.33 1.59
CA GLU A 6 -14.00 3.68 1.10
C GLU A 6 -12.93 4.68 1.54
N LYS A 7 -12.53 4.59 2.79
CA LYS A 7 -11.45 5.42 3.33
C LYS A 7 -10.15 5.18 2.60
N ALA A 8 -9.77 3.92 2.43
CA ALA A 8 -8.54 3.54 1.75
C ALA A 8 -8.55 3.97 0.28
N ASP A 9 -9.69 3.85 -0.38
CA ASP A 9 -9.84 4.26 -1.78
C ASP A 9 -9.63 5.78 -1.92
N ALA A 10 -10.22 6.56 -1.04
CA ALA A 10 -10.01 8.01 -1.03
C ALA A 10 -8.56 8.37 -0.75
N LEU A 11 -7.94 7.70 0.23
CA LEU A 11 -6.53 7.91 0.56
C LEU A 11 -5.59 7.48 -0.56
N SER A 12 -5.92 6.41 -1.28
CA SER A 12 -5.07 5.94 -2.37
C SER A 12 -4.89 7.02 -3.44
N ARG A 13 -5.96 7.75 -3.76
CA ARG A 13 -5.88 8.85 -4.71
C ARG A 13 -4.98 9.97 -4.20
N LYS A 14 -5.05 10.28 -2.91
CA LYS A 14 -4.20 11.32 -2.31
C LYS A 14 -2.75 10.89 -2.27
N VAL A 15 -2.48 9.63 -1.93
CA VAL A 15 -1.12 9.09 -1.91
C VAL A 15 -0.52 9.07 -3.32
N ILE A 16 -1.30 8.67 -4.32
CA ILE A 16 -0.85 8.69 -5.71
C ILE A 16 -0.50 10.12 -6.13
N GLY A 17 -1.34 11.10 -5.79
CA GLY A 17 -1.05 12.51 -6.05
C GLY A 17 0.22 12.98 -5.37
N ALA A 18 0.44 12.59 -4.13
CA ALA A 18 1.66 12.91 -3.39
C ALA A 18 2.90 12.27 -4.03
N ALA A 19 2.78 11.00 -4.45
CA ALA A 19 3.87 10.29 -5.13
C ALA A 19 4.22 10.95 -6.47
N ILE A 20 3.23 11.37 -7.22
CA ILE A 20 3.43 12.09 -8.48
C ILE A 20 4.18 13.40 -8.21
N GLU A 21 3.81 14.13 -7.16
CA GLU A 21 4.50 15.36 -6.77
C GLU A 21 5.98 15.10 -6.44
N VAL A 22 6.26 14.06 -5.65
CA VAL A 22 7.64 13.67 -5.34
C VAL A 22 8.41 13.33 -6.62
N HIS A 23 7.82 12.52 -7.49
CA HIS A 23 8.46 12.10 -8.74
C HIS A 23 8.72 13.29 -9.68
N ARG A 24 7.80 14.25 -9.72
CA ARG A 24 7.95 15.45 -10.52
C ARG A 24 9.16 16.27 -10.07
N HIS A 25 9.39 16.35 -8.76
CA HIS A 25 10.52 17.10 -8.21
C HIS A 25 11.85 16.35 -8.33
N LYS A 26 11.85 15.05 -8.10
CA LYS A 26 13.07 14.25 -7.97
C LYS A 26 13.45 13.49 -9.23
N GLY A 27 12.48 13.18 -10.09
CA GLY A 27 12.71 12.37 -11.27
C GLY A 27 12.97 10.90 -10.95
N PRO A 28 13.12 10.05 -11.96
CA PRO A 28 13.47 8.64 -11.77
C PRO A 28 14.97 8.47 -11.48
N GLY A 29 15.37 7.26 -11.06
CA GLY A 29 16.77 6.87 -10.98
C GLY A 29 17.44 7.05 -9.63
N LEU A 30 16.73 7.54 -8.62
CA LEU A 30 17.27 7.66 -7.27
C LEU A 30 17.02 6.36 -6.49
N ILE A 31 17.73 6.20 -5.37
CA ILE A 31 17.53 5.04 -4.51
C ILE A 31 16.20 5.13 -3.77
N GLU A 32 15.65 3.99 -3.45
CA GLU A 32 14.31 3.82 -2.88
C GLU A 32 14.09 4.63 -1.60
N SER A 33 15.09 4.66 -0.71
CA SER A 33 14.97 5.37 0.57
C SER A 33 14.75 6.87 0.41
N ILE A 34 15.25 7.48 -0.66
CA ILE A 34 15.03 8.89 -0.92
C ILE A 34 13.55 9.13 -1.22
N TYR A 35 12.95 8.31 -2.08
CA TYR A 35 11.53 8.45 -2.41
C TYR A 35 10.64 8.21 -1.19
N GLU A 36 10.99 7.24 -0.36
CA GLU A 36 10.25 6.95 0.87
C GLU A 36 10.21 8.17 1.80
N ARG A 37 11.36 8.77 2.04
CA ARG A 37 11.45 9.94 2.92
C ARG A 37 10.72 11.15 2.34
N CYS A 38 10.83 11.36 1.04
CA CYS A 38 10.13 12.46 0.38
C CYS A 38 8.61 12.25 0.40
N LEU A 39 8.16 11.02 0.19
CA LEU A 39 6.72 10.72 0.23
C LEU A 39 6.16 10.89 1.64
N LEU A 40 6.88 10.43 2.67
CA LEU A 40 6.48 10.66 4.06
C LEU A 40 6.31 12.16 4.34
N ARG A 41 7.26 12.97 3.89
CA ARG A 41 7.17 14.42 4.07
C ARG A 41 5.98 15.01 3.34
N GLU A 42 5.72 14.58 2.11
CA GLU A 42 4.58 15.06 1.35
C GLU A 42 3.26 14.73 2.03
N LEU A 43 3.12 13.49 2.55
CA LEU A 43 1.94 13.10 3.30
C LEU A 43 1.77 13.91 4.59
N GLU A 44 2.87 14.17 5.30
CA GLU A 44 2.85 15.01 6.49
C GLU A 44 2.34 16.41 6.18
N LEU A 45 2.78 17.00 5.07
CA LEU A 45 2.33 18.33 4.64
C LEU A 45 0.83 18.34 4.34
N HIS A 46 0.24 17.22 3.99
CA HIS A 46 -1.19 17.07 3.75
C HIS A 46 -1.95 16.55 4.96
N SER A 47 -1.30 16.46 6.12
CA SER A 47 -1.91 15.95 7.37
C SER A 47 -2.45 14.53 7.24
N ILE A 48 -1.78 13.71 6.44
CA ILE A 48 -2.14 12.30 6.26
C ILE A 48 -1.21 11.45 7.14
N PRO A 49 -1.75 10.75 8.16
CA PRO A 49 -0.90 9.95 9.04
C PRO A 49 -0.38 8.71 8.33
N ALA A 50 0.90 8.42 8.52
CA ALA A 50 1.55 7.24 7.97
C ALA A 50 2.61 6.74 8.94
N THR A 51 2.80 5.42 8.98
CA THR A 51 3.83 4.79 9.77
C THR A 51 4.62 3.79 8.92
N THR A 52 5.84 3.49 9.34
CA THR A 52 6.72 2.54 8.63
C THR A 52 6.86 1.23 9.38
N GLN A 53 6.27 1.12 10.57
CA GLN A 53 6.36 -0.10 11.35
C GLN A 53 5.15 -0.25 12.25
N LYS A 54 4.83 -1.50 12.56
CA LYS A 54 3.71 -1.86 13.42
C LYS A 54 3.98 -3.21 14.06
N ILE A 55 3.62 -3.35 15.33
CA ILE A 55 3.60 -4.66 15.98
C ILE A 55 2.26 -5.32 15.66
N VAL A 56 2.31 -6.51 15.07
CA VAL A 56 1.13 -7.22 14.57
C VAL A 56 1.01 -8.53 15.33
N ARG A 57 -0.20 -8.82 15.80
CA ARG A 57 -0.51 -10.10 16.42
C ARG A 57 -0.76 -11.13 15.33
N VAL A 58 0.02 -12.20 15.34
CA VAL A 58 -0.09 -13.30 14.38
C VAL A 58 -0.62 -14.53 15.11
N GLU A 59 -1.59 -15.20 14.49
CA GLU A 59 -2.16 -16.43 15.03
C GLU A 59 -2.04 -17.53 13.99
N TYR A 60 -1.61 -18.72 14.43
CA TYR A 60 -1.54 -19.89 13.57
C TYR A 60 -1.86 -21.14 14.40
N LYS A 61 -3.01 -21.76 14.15
CA LYS A 61 -3.41 -23.03 14.77
C LYS A 61 -3.19 -23.06 16.27
N GLY A 62 -3.62 -22.01 16.96
CA GLY A 62 -3.47 -21.89 18.41
C GLY A 62 -2.18 -21.25 18.88
N LEU A 63 -1.19 -21.10 18.02
CA LEU A 63 0.01 -20.31 18.31
C LEU A 63 -0.31 -18.84 18.12
N VAL A 64 -0.04 -18.02 19.13
CA VAL A 64 -0.25 -16.57 19.08
C VAL A 64 1.05 -15.88 19.45
N PHE A 65 1.49 -14.93 18.65
CA PHE A 65 2.69 -14.16 18.94
C PHE A 65 2.60 -12.77 18.34
N ASP A 66 3.41 -11.86 18.87
CA ASP A 66 3.53 -10.50 18.33
C ASP A 66 4.76 -10.43 17.45
N GLU A 67 4.60 -9.84 16.26
CA GLU A 67 5.69 -9.68 15.30
C GLU A 67 5.85 -8.20 14.96
N PRO A 68 7.05 -7.61 15.14
CA PRO A 68 7.32 -6.27 14.67
C PRO A 68 7.53 -6.31 13.15
N LEU A 69 6.64 -5.67 12.41
CA LEU A 69 6.73 -5.60 10.95
C LEU A 69 7.16 -4.20 10.51
N ARG A 70 7.98 -4.17 9.47
CA ARG A 70 8.36 -2.94 8.79
C ARG A 70 7.73 -2.90 7.43
N PHE A 71 7.21 -1.73 7.08
CA PHE A 71 6.63 -1.45 5.77
C PHE A 71 7.30 -0.21 5.20
N ASP A 72 7.18 0.01 3.91
CA ASP A 72 7.55 1.31 3.39
C ASP A 72 6.60 2.36 3.95
N LEU A 73 5.29 2.14 3.81
CA LEU A 73 4.28 3.03 4.39
C LEU A 73 3.00 2.25 4.72
N LEU A 74 2.47 2.49 5.90
CA LEU A 74 1.11 2.12 6.26
C LEU A 74 0.35 3.43 6.51
N VAL A 75 -0.59 3.75 5.63
CA VAL A 75 -1.28 5.04 5.65
C VAL A 75 -2.60 4.90 6.38
N ASP A 76 -2.72 5.63 7.49
CA ASP A 76 -3.92 5.73 8.32
C ASP A 76 -4.57 4.36 8.63
N ASP A 77 -3.72 3.34 8.86
CA ASP A 77 -4.10 1.96 9.19
C ASP A 77 -5.01 1.28 8.17
N CYS A 78 -5.15 1.80 6.97
CA CYS A 78 -6.06 1.21 5.99
C CYS A 78 -5.51 1.09 4.57
N LEU A 79 -4.32 1.62 4.30
CA LEU A 79 -3.71 1.57 2.98
C LEU A 79 -2.24 1.19 3.11
N LEU A 80 -1.85 0.08 2.52
CA LEU A 80 -0.46 -0.36 2.53
C LEU A 80 0.22 0.08 1.24
N VAL A 81 1.37 0.74 1.36
CA VAL A 81 2.11 1.26 0.21
C VAL A 81 3.51 0.68 0.20
N GLU A 82 3.88 0.06 -0.90
CA GLU A 82 5.21 -0.49 -1.15
C GLU A 82 5.88 0.32 -2.24
N LEU A 83 7.08 0.82 -1.95
CA LEU A 83 7.85 1.62 -2.90
C LEU A 83 8.97 0.80 -3.50
N LYS A 84 9.19 0.97 -4.80
CA LYS A 84 10.29 0.36 -5.53
C LYS A 84 10.96 1.43 -6.41
N ALA A 85 12.21 1.19 -6.74
CA ALA A 85 12.98 2.03 -7.66
C ALA A 85 13.89 1.11 -8.49
N VAL A 86 13.25 0.26 -9.30
CA VAL A 86 13.92 -0.82 -10.03
C VAL A 86 13.58 -0.76 -11.51
N GLU A 87 14.54 -1.11 -12.34
CA GLU A 87 14.36 -1.16 -13.79
C GLU A 87 13.30 -2.18 -14.19
N LEU A 88 13.33 -3.35 -13.55
CA LEU A 88 12.38 -4.44 -13.81
C LEU A 88 11.76 -4.90 -12.50
N LEU A 89 10.44 -4.74 -12.40
CA LEU A 89 9.70 -5.11 -11.20
C LEU A 89 9.52 -6.62 -11.15
N HIS A 90 10.04 -7.26 -10.08
CA HIS A 90 9.90 -8.69 -9.90
C HIS A 90 8.47 -9.05 -9.48
N PRO A 91 7.88 -10.15 -10.03
CA PRO A 91 6.51 -10.55 -9.65
C PRO A 91 6.30 -10.78 -8.16
N SER A 92 7.36 -11.18 -7.43
CA SER A 92 7.27 -11.40 -5.98
C SER A 92 6.91 -10.13 -5.20
N SER A 93 7.15 -8.94 -5.76
CA SER A 93 6.79 -7.69 -5.09
C SER A 93 5.29 -7.55 -4.91
N LYS A 94 4.51 -7.87 -5.93
CA LYS A 94 3.05 -7.85 -5.83
C LYS A 94 2.53 -8.94 -4.90
N ALA A 95 3.11 -10.14 -4.98
CA ALA A 95 2.73 -11.25 -4.12
C ALA A 95 3.00 -10.94 -2.65
N GLN A 96 4.13 -10.31 -2.34
CA GLN A 96 4.48 -9.91 -0.99
C GLN A 96 3.50 -8.86 -0.46
N LEU A 97 3.21 -7.84 -1.25
CA LEU A 97 2.24 -6.81 -0.87
C LEU A 97 0.89 -7.44 -0.55
N PHE A 98 0.41 -8.33 -1.41
CA PHE A 98 -0.86 -9.01 -1.23
C PHE A 98 -0.89 -9.83 0.07
N SER A 99 0.20 -10.56 0.37
CA SER A 99 0.29 -11.36 1.58
C SER A 99 0.23 -10.50 2.84
N TYR A 100 0.90 -9.35 2.84
CA TYR A 100 0.82 -8.43 3.99
C TYR A 100 -0.55 -7.76 4.11
N MET A 101 -1.20 -7.48 2.99
CA MET A 101 -2.58 -6.99 3.02
C MET A 101 -3.51 -7.99 3.72
N LYS A 102 -3.36 -9.28 3.42
CA LYS A 102 -4.14 -10.33 4.09
C LYS A 102 -3.81 -10.42 5.56
N LEU A 103 -2.53 -10.41 5.90
CA LEU A 103 -2.09 -10.51 7.30
C LEU A 103 -2.62 -9.36 8.15
N LEU A 104 -2.64 -8.16 7.59
CA LEU A 104 -3.06 -6.94 8.29
C LEU A 104 -4.55 -6.62 8.12
N ASP A 105 -5.24 -7.39 7.30
CA ASP A 105 -6.64 -7.14 6.93
C ASP A 105 -6.84 -5.73 6.35
N ILE A 106 -5.95 -5.36 5.44
CA ILE A 106 -5.97 -4.05 4.78
C ILE A 106 -6.60 -4.20 3.40
N PRO A 107 -7.64 -3.40 3.08
CA PRO A 107 -8.41 -3.60 1.85
C PRO A 107 -7.70 -3.21 0.58
N ILE A 108 -6.79 -2.24 0.61
CA ILE A 108 -6.10 -1.74 -0.59
C ILE A 108 -4.60 -1.66 -0.34
N GLY A 109 -3.83 -2.08 -1.34
CA GLY A 109 -2.38 -1.90 -1.39
C GLY A 109 -1.96 -1.18 -2.66
N LEU A 110 -0.94 -0.35 -2.56
CA LEU A 110 -0.32 0.32 -3.70
C LEU A 110 1.13 -0.14 -3.82
N LEU A 111 1.52 -0.49 -5.03
CA LEU A 111 2.91 -0.72 -5.38
C LEU A 111 3.32 0.38 -6.34
N ILE A 112 4.32 1.17 -5.97
CA ILE A 112 4.75 2.34 -6.75
C ILE A 112 6.22 2.18 -7.10
N ASN A 113 6.51 2.07 -8.40
CA ASN A 113 7.86 1.98 -8.89
C ASN A 113 8.31 3.34 -9.44
N PHE A 114 9.16 4.03 -8.69
CA PHE A 114 9.65 5.37 -9.03
C PHE A 114 10.66 5.38 -10.16
N HIS A 115 11.14 4.22 -10.59
CA HIS A 115 12.07 4.14 -11.71
C HIS A 115 11.42 4.53 -13.05
N GLU A 116 10.11 4.39 -13.16
CA GLU A 116 9.38 4.70 -14.39
C GLU A 116 9.51 6.18 -14.75
N PRO A 117 9.83 6.51 -16.02
CA PRO A 117 9.89 7.91 -16.45
C PRO A 117 8.56 8.65 -16.26
N LEU A 118 7.45 7.96 -16.47
CA LEU A 118 6.11 8.47 -16.18
C LEU A 118 5.56 7.64 -15.03
N LEU A 119 5.39 8.24 -13.88
CA LEU A 119 5.11 7.49 -12.65
C LEU A 119 3.83 6.66 -12.73
N LYS A 120 2.80 7.14 -13.42
CA LYS A 120 1.54 6.40 -13.53
C LYS A 120 1.73 4.99 -14.13
N ASN A 121 2.76 4.79 -14.94
CA ASN A 121 3.07 3.47 -15.50
C ASN A 121 3.69 2.52 -14.47
N GLY A 122 4.12 3.05 -13.34
CA GLY A 122 4.69 2.27 -12.25
C GLY A 122 3.77 2.13 -11.05
N ILE A 123 2.50 2.53 -11.15
CA ILE A 123 1.55 2.44 -10.05
C ILE A 123 0.62 1.26 -10.27
N PHE A 124 0.59 0.36 -9.29
CA PHE A 124 -0.26 -0.83 -9.30
C PHE A 124 -1.10 -0.84 -8.03
N GLN A 125 -2.42 -0.91 -8.20
CA GLN A 125 -3.35 -0.98 -7.08
C GLN A 125 -3.87 -2.39 -6.93
N MET A 126 -3.88 -2.89 -5.69
CA MET A 126 -4.41 -4.21 -5.35
C MET A 126 -5.54 -4.05 -4.35
N VAL A 127 -6.58 -4.86 -4.52
CA VAL A 127 -7.75 -4.86 -3.64
C VAL A 127 -7.93 -6.28 -3.10
N LEU A 128 -8.12 -6.41 -1.79
CA LEU A 128 -8.43 -7.72 -1.22
C LEU A 128 -9.76 -8.23 -1.78
N PRO A 129 -9.85 -9.54 -2.09
CA PRO A 129 -11.11 -10.11 -2.52
C PRO A 129 -12.24 -9.81 -1.54
N GLY A 130 -13.35 -9.29 -2.04
CA GLY A 130 -14.52 -8.95 -1.25
C GLY A 130 -14.49 -7.59 -0.57
N ALA A 131 -13.34 -6.93 -0.49
CA ALA A 131 -13.23 -5.66 0.23
C ALA A 131 -14.09 -4.55 -0.38
N ASN A 132 -14.27 -4.55 -1.69
CA ASN A 132 -15.04 -3.54 -2.41
C ASN A 132 -16.49 -3.95 -2.66
N GLN A 133 -16.97 -5.03 -2.06
CA GLN A 133 -18.33 -5.48 -2.23
C GLN A 133 -19.26 -4.78 -1.25
N LYS A 134 -20.49 -4.52 -1.70
CA LYS A 134 -21.50 -3.92 -0.83
C LYS A 134 -21.98 -4.91 0.22
N GLU A 135 -22.24 -4.40 1.42
CA GLU A 135 -22.83 -5.21 2.48
C GLU A 135 -24.15 -5.80 2.02
N GLY A 136 -24.37 -7.09 2.31
CA GLY A 136 -25.57 -7.81 1.90
C GLY A 136 -25.53 -8.32 0.47
N SER A 137 -24.44 -8.10 -0.27
CA SER A 137 -24.27 -8.69 -1.60
C SER A 137 -24.14 -10.20 -1.51
N ASN A 138 -24.63 -10.88 -2.54
CA ASN A 138 -24.41 -12.32 -2.65
C ASN A 138 -23.00 -12.56 -3.17
N ASP A 139 -22.15 -13.13 -2.32
CA ASP A 139 -20.74 -13.26 -2.60
C ASP A 139 -20.36 -14.61 -3.16
N SER A 140 -21.30 -15.33 -3.73
CA SER A 140 -21.03 -16.65 -4.31
C SER A 140 -19.93 -16.62 -5.38
N GLN A 141 -19.65 -15.45 -5.92
CA GLN A 141 -18.63 -15.26 -6.95
C GLN A 141 -17.31 -14.71 -6.41
N ALA A 142 -17.26 -14.39 -5.15
CA ALA A 142 -16.08 -13.75 -4.54
C ALA A 142 -14.97 -14.73 -4.20
N SER A 143 -15.21 -16.01 -4.39
CA SER A 143 -14.27 -17.08 -4.01
C SER A 143 -13.04 -17.17 -4.92
N LEU A 144 -13.00 -16.39 -5.94
CA LEU A 144 -11.87 -16.40 -6.86
C LEU A 144 -10.83 -15.37 -6.44
#